data_54008a9d4a88714683ab03149fb68139
#
_entry.id   54008a9d4a88714683ab03149fb68139
#
_cell.length_a   1.000
_cell.length_b   1.000
_cell.length_c   1.000
_cell.angle_alpha   90.00
_cell.angle_beta   90.00
_cell.angle_gamma   90.00
#
_symmetry.space_group_name_H-M   'P 1'
#
loop_
_entity.id
_entity.type
_entity.pdbx_description
1 polymer ?
#
loop_
_entity_poly.entity_id
_entity_poly.type
_entity_poly.pdbx_seq_one_letter_code
_entity_poly.pdbx_strand_id
1 'polypeptide(L)'
;MNTFFLDRLNSEPHALAFAGQSTPWPVALADQSANPALDEALHTHAAAAQALLYPVSAELLATTGRPVDLFGFEPNPARLGAAAAASASVPGIALTQLGALLDAAALGYNPAQAKPVAVLGHSQGVLAVHMVQAICEAGSIDAAAAKIDEILAIATLIGVAGTRQARQLGLAARHGEATPMLSVKDITRAQVDALIERVDGARGPIAVAVTNSATHYVLSGYPEDLAAFGVEVAKEHKRQAKLREEKVRGGRVFEPVLEYLDVTLPFHSPLMADAVSQAVAWAEACGINADHARELAAEVLLNHVDWAARVRALMKSTDPSALWVLDFGPGNTVGKLFSTVAQGTGVGVVEASTVADRGALSTLETLPERTQNWTRFAPSIIHTSAGDKVRTAFTELTGKAPVLLAGMTPTTVEPEIVAAAANAGYWAELAGGGQVTASVFDRHVAKLEEELEEGRTVEFNAMFMDRYLWNLHLGTQRLLSKARAGGAPIDGITISAGIPELEEAAYPRMVERYRHHYLSSDHELSLFEGVDVLI
;
A
#
# COMPACT_ATOMS: atom_id res chain seq x y z
N MET A 1 29.68 -5.81 17.31
CA MET A 1 29.09 -7.03 16.72
C MET A 1 28.04 -6.57 15.76
N ASN A 2 28.09 -6.96 14.49
CA ASN A 2 27.00 -6.69 13.58
C ASN A 2 25.79 -7.50 14.05
N THR A 3 24.70 -6.83 14.39
CA THR A 3 23.46 -7.49 14.81
C THR A 3 22.64 -7.73 13.55
N PHE A 4 22.25 -8.96 13.29
CA PHE A 4 21.36 -9.29 12.17
C PHE A 4 20.00 -8.62 12.31
N PHE A 5 19.26 -8.46 11.22
CA PHE A 5 18.00 -7.73 11.22
C PHE A 5 16.97 -8.32 12.21
N LEU A 6 16.82 -9.66 12.26
CA LEU A 6 15.90 -10.30 13.21
C LEU A 6 16.26 -10.04 14.68
N ASP A 7 17.55 -9.97 15.01
CA ASP A 7 17.99 -9.66 16.39
C ASP A 7 17.60 -8.24 16.79
N ARG A 8 17.59 -7.30 15.83
CA ARG A 8 17.23 -5.90 16.06
C ARG A 8 15.75 -5.74 16.41
N LEU A 9 14.88 -6.61 15.89
CA LEU A 9 13.45 -6.59 16.19
C LEU A 9 13.14 -6.82 17.67
N ASN A 10 14.08 -7.39 18.45
CA ASN A 10 13.94 -7.49 19.90
C ASN A 10 13.95 -6.11 20.61
N SER A 11 14.40 -5.05 19.94
CA SER A 11 14.53 -3.70 20.50
C SER A 11 13.93 -2.61 19.61
N GLU A 12 13.67 -2.88 18.34
CA GLU A 12 13.08 -1.92 17.41
C GLU A 12 11.54 -2.10 17.29
N PRO A 13 10.77 -1.00 17.19
CA PRO A 13 9.33 -1.09 17.00
C PRO A 13 9.01 -1.85 15.72
N HIS A 14 8.21 -2.90 15.85
CA HIS A 14 7.78 -3.68 14.70
C HIS A 14 6.35 -4.20 14.87
N ALA A 15 5.70 -4.50 13.75
CA ALA A 15 4.40 -5.15 13.69
C ALA A 15 4.46 -6.38 12.79
N LEU A 16 3.60 -7.35 13.06
CA LEU A 16 3.41 -8.53 12.23
C LEU A 16 2.13 -8.36 11.42
N ALA A 17 2.15 -8.78 10.15
CA ALA A 17 0.99 -8.75 9.28
C ALA A 17 0.76 -10.13 8.65
N PHE A 18 -0.50 -10.57 8.67
CA PHE A 18 -0.93 -11.88 8.18
C PHE A 18 -2.02 -11.74 7.11
N ALA A 19 -1.87 -12.45 6.00
CA ALA A 19 -2.78 -12.41 4.87
C ALA A 19 -4.04 -13.27 5.10
N GLY A 20 -5.06 -13.05 4.26
CA GLY A 20 -6.31 -13.82 4.27
C GLY A 20 -6.44 -14.76 3.08
N GLN A 21 -7.69 -14.90 2.60
CA GLN A 21 -8.05 -15.73 1.45
C GLN A 21 -7.43 -15.22 0.13
N SER A 22 -7.50 -16.05 -0.90
CA SER A 22 -6.94 -15.76 -2.23
C SER A 22 -5.40 -15.63 -2.24
N THR A 23 -4.74 -16.45 -1.45
CA THR A 23 -3.28 -16.48 -1.30
C THR A 23 -2.72 -17.85 -1.71
N PRO A 24 -1.43 -17.93 -2.09
CA PRO A 24 -0.80 -19.17 -2.57
C PRO A 24 -0.41 -20.11 -1.41
N TRP A 25 -1.31 -20.33 -0.44
CA TRP A 25 -1.04 -21.11 0.75
C TRP A 25 -0.57 -22.56 0.48
N PRO A 26 -1.05 -23.31 -0.56
CA PRO A 26 -0.55 -24.67 -0.80
C PRO A 26 0.93 -24.68 -1.21
N VAL A 27 1.36 -23.65 -1.96
CA VAL A 27 2.76 -23.50 -2.35
C VAL A 27 3.62 -23.16 -1.14
N ALA A 28 3.15 -22.25 -0.30
CA ALA A 28 3.85 -21.87 0.93
C ALA A 28 3.94 -23.03 1.94
N LEU A 29 2.87 -23.83 2.07
CA LEU A 29 2.89 -25.03 2.91
C LEU A 29 3.87 -26.09 2.39
N ALA A 30 3.91 -26.31 1.07
CA ALA A 30 4.86 -27.24 0.47
C ALA A 30 6.32 -26.77 0.64
N ASP A 31 6.59 -25.47 0.56
CA ASP A 31 7.91 -24.87 0.83
C ASP A 31 8.33 -25.10 2.28
N GLN A 32 7.41 -24.92 3.22
CA GLN A 32 7.65 -25.18 4.65
C GLN A 32 7.89 -26.67 4.93
N SER A 33 7.09 -27.56 4.33
CA SER A 33 7.24 -29.02 4.46
C SER A 33 8.52 -29.57 3.81
N ALA A 34 9.23 -28.80 3.01
CA ALA A 34 10.55 -29.18 2.54
C ALA A 34 11.62 -29.20 3.65
N ASN A 35 11.38 -28.53 4.78
CA ASN A 35 12.18 -28.61 5.98
C ASN A 35 11.62 -29.72 6.91
N PRO A 36 12.34 -30.85 7.13
CA PRO A 36 11.79 -31.97 7.88
C PRO A 36 11.38 -31.65 9.33
N ALA A 37 12.10 -30.75 10.01
CA ALA A 37 11.76 -30.38 11.39
C ALA A 37 10.48 -29.52 11.44
N LEU A 38 10.30 -28.64 10.46
CA LEU A 38 9.11 -27.81 10.35
C LEU A 38 7.90 -28.66 9.92
N ASP A 39 8.10 -29.60 9.01
CA ASP A 39 7.07 -30.55 8.57
C ASP A 39 6.57 -31.41 9.74
N GLU A 40 7.46 -31.97 10.55
CA GLU A 40 7.12 -32.75 11.75
C GLU A 40 6.31 -31.91 12.76
N ALA A 41 6.72 -30.66 13.00
CA ALA A 41 6.01 -29.76 13.91
C ALA A 41 4.59 -29.43 13.38
N LEU A 42 4.46 -29.13 12.09
CA LEU A 42 3.16 -28.85 11.45
C LEU A 42 2.23 -30.06 11.50
N HIS A 43 2.75 -31.26 11.23
CA HIS A 43 1.96 -32.50 11.34
C HIS A 43 1.50 -32.75 12.78
N THR A 44 2.33 -32.46 13.77
CA THR A 44 1.99 -32.59 15.19
C THR A 44 0.81 -31.69 15.56
N HIS A 45 0.85 -30.41 15.20
CA HIS A 45 -0.24 -29.46 15.44
C HIS A 45 -1.51 -29.84 14.68
N ALA A 46 -1.38 -30.22 13.41
CA ALA A 46 -2.53 -30.64 12.62
C ALA A 46 -3.22 -31.90 13.19
N ALA A 47 -2.43 -32.90 13.63
CA ALA A 47 -2.98 -34.10 14.26
C ALA A 47 -3.67 -33.79 15.60
N ALA A 48 -3.10 -32.89 16.42
CA ALA A 48 -3.71 -32.46 17.66
C ALA A 48 -5.03 -31.71 17.43
N ALA A 49 -5.07 -30.79 16.45
CA ALA A 49 -6.30 -30.10 16.05
C ALA A 49 -7.37 -31.07 15.54
N GLN A 50 -7.01 -32.05 14.71
CA GLN A 50 -7.92 -33.08 14.23
C GLN A 50 -8.48 -33.97 15.35
N ALA A 51 -7.66 -34.26 16.36
CA ALA A 51 -8.11 -35.05 17.52
C ALA A 51 -9.22 -34.33 18.30
N LEU A 52 -9.16 -33.01 18.41
CA LEU A 52 -10.23 -32.19 19.01
C LEU A 52 -11.54 -32.30 18.25
N LEU A 53 -11.51 -32.50 16.93
CA LEU A 53 -12.68 -32.55 16.06
C LEU A 53 -13.35 -33.93 16.00
N TYR A 54 -12.82 -34.96 16.69
CA TYR A 54 -13.36 -36.31 16.65
C TYR A 54 -14.86 -36.39 16.98
N PRO A 55 -15.41 -35.66 17.98
CA PRO A 55 -16.83 -35.71 18.32
C PRO A 55 -17.77 -35.34 17.18
N VAL A 56 -17.34 -34.48 16.24
CA VAL A 56 -18.15 -34.01 15.10
C VAL A 56 -17.67 -34.55 13.75
N SER A 57 -16.72 -35.49 13.75
CA SER A 57 -16.06 -36.01 12.53
C SER A 57 -17.05 -36.56 11.49
N ALA A 58 -18.11 -37.23 11.92
CA ALA A 58 -19.14 -37.72 11.02
C ALA A 58 -19.93 -36.62 10.31
N GLU A 59 -20.21 -35.52 10.98
CA GLU A 59 -20.88 -34.33 10.42
C GLU A 59 -19.98 -33.57 9.46
N LEU A 60 -18.70 -33.44 9.81
CA LEU A 60 -17.71 -32.85 8.93
C LEU A 60 -17.54 -33.65 7.65
N LEU A 61 -17.44 -34.99 7.76
CA LEU A 61 -17.40 -35.90 6.63
C LEU A 61 -18.65 -35.79 5.75
N ALA A 62 -19.84 -35.74 6.35
CA ALA A 62 -21.09 -35.58 5.61
C ALA A 62 -21.14 -34.26 4.83
N THR A 63 -20.51 -33.19 5.38
CA THR A 63 -20.45 -31.91 4.71
C THR A 63 -19.38 -31.86 3.62
N THR A 64 -18.20 -32.40 3.85
CA THR A 64 -17.06 -32.29 2.91
C THR A 64 -17.03 -33.39 1.86
N GLY A 65 -17.69 -34.52 2.15
CA GLY A 65 -17.66 -35.76 1.34
C GLY A 65 -16.35 -36.56 1.48
N ARG A 66 -15.44 -36.14 2.35
CA ARG A 66 -14.16 -36.77 2.66
C ARG A 66 -13.74 -36.44 4.10
N PRO A 67 -12.90 -37.25 4.75
CA PRO A 67 -12.32 -36.88 6.02
C PRO A 67 -11.61 -35.51 5.90
N VAL A 68 -11.72 -34.73 6.95
CA VAL A 68 -10.95 -33.48 7.04
C VAL A 68 -9.49 -33.85 7.29
N ASP A 69 -8.63 -33.44 6.38
CA ASP A 69 -7.20 -33.65 6.46
C ASP A 69 -6.52 -32.32 6.14
N LEU A 70 -5.81 -31.77 7.12
CA LEU A 70 -5.13 -30.47 6.98
C LEU A 70 -3.91 -30.56 6.06
N PHE A 71 -3.36 -31.76 5.87
CA PHE A 71 -2.23 -32.03 4.97
C PHE A 71 -2.62 -32.75 3.67
N GLY A 72 -3.84 -33.23 3.52
CA GLY A 72 -4.32 -33.96 2.33
C GLY A 72 -4.37 -33.13 1.03
N PHE A 73 -3.66 -32.02 1.02
CA PHE A 73 -3.51 -31.11 -0.09
C PHE A 73 -2.15 -31.31 -0.78
N GLU A 74 -2.08 -32.22 -1.73
CA GLU A 74 -0.95 -32.18 -2.68
C GLU A 74 -1.07 -30.89 -3.52
N PRO A 75 0.00 -30.09 -3.63
CA PRO A 75 0.04 -28.89 -4.48
C PRO A 75 0.05 -29.30 -5.95
N ASN A 76 -1.07 -29.80 -6.44
CA ASN A 76 -1.26 -30.11 -7.85
C ASN A 76 -1.95 -28.90 -8.51
N PRO A 77 -1.33 -28.24 -9.50
CA PRO A 77 -1.94 -27.12 -10.23
C PRO A 77 -3.32 -27.44 -10.81
N ALA A 78 -3.57 -28.71 -11.20
CA ALA A 78 -4.87 -29.17 -11.67
C ALA A 78 -5.94 -29.24 -10.57
N ARG A 79 -5.56 -29.12 -9.28
CA ARG A 79 -6.45 -29.16 -8.11
C ARG A 79 -6.55 -27.82 -7.36
N LEU A 80 -6.03 -26.72 -7.92
CA LEU A 80 -6.12 -25.38 -7.32
C LEU A 80 -7.57 -24.97 -7.01
N GLY A 81 -8.55 -25.39 -7.83
CA GLY A 81 -9.96 -25.18 -7.54
C GLY A 81 -10.46 -25.88 -6.26
N ALA A 82 -9.82 -27.01 -5.86
CA ALA A 82 -10.11 -27.67 -4.60
C ALA A 82 -9.41 -26.99 -3.40
N ALA A 83 -8.26 -26.32 -3.62
CA ALA A 83 -7.57 -25.53 -2.61
C ALA A 83 -8.31 -24.24 -2.28
N ALA A 84 -9.10 -23.68 -3.20
CA ALA A 84 -9.96 -22.53 -2.95
C ALA A 84 -11.21 -22.88 -2.12
N ALA A 85 -11.58 -24.16 -1.97
CA ALA A 85 -12.70 -24.55 -1.12
C ALA A 85 -12.44 -24.14 0.33
N ALA A 86 -13.39 -23.42 0.94
CA ALA A 86 -13.22 -22.86 2.28
C ALA A 86 -12.91 -23.91 3.35
N SER A 87 -13.46 -25.13 3.21
CA SER A 87 -13.14 -26.27 4.09
C SER A 87 -11.67 -26.71 4.06
N ALA A 88 -10.91 -26.28 3.05
CA ALA A 88 -9.49 -26.51 2.93
C ALA A 88 -8.68 -25.22 3.14
N SER A 89 -9.11 -24.10 2.50
CA SER A 89 -8.33 -22.88 2.52
C SER A 89 -8.31 -22.19 3.89
N VAL A 90 -9.42 -22.28 4.67
CA VAL A 90 -9.42 -21.62 5.99
C VAL A 90 -8.43 -22.31 6.95
N PRO A 91 -8.46 -23.62 7.19
CA PRO A 91 -7.46 -24.25 8.03
C PRO A 91 -6.05 -24.27 7.39
N GLY A 92 -5.96 -24.43 6.05
CA GLY A 92 -4.68 -24.49 5.36
C GLY A 92 -3.88 -23.18 5.45
N ILE A 93 -4.52 -22.03 5.30
CA ILE A 93 -3.87 -20.72 5.49
C ILE A 93 -3.43 -20.55 6.95
N ALA A 94 -4.28 -20.91 7.92
CA ALA A 94 -3.94 -20.83 9.33
C ALA A 94 -2.73 -21.72 9.68
N LEU A 95 -2.67 -22.94 9.15
CA LEU A 95 -1.55 -23.86 9.32
C LEU A 95 -0.27 -23.31 8.67
N THR A 96 -0.36 -22.72 7.47
CA THR A 96 0.78 -22.06 6.81
C THR A 96 1.32 -20.87 7.61
N GLN A 97 0.43 -20.11 8.23
CA GLN A 97 0.81 -18.99 9.10
C GLN A 97 1.47 -19.46 10.40
N LEU A 98 0.99 -20.56 10.97
CA LEU A 98 1.70 -21.23 12.08
C LEU A 98 3.09 -21.68 11.65
N GLY A 99 3.22 -22.29 10.47
CA GLY A 99 4.53 -22.69 9.92
C GLY A 99 5.50 -21.53 9.78
N ALA A 100 5.00 -20.36 9.37
CA ALA A 100 5.83 -19.15 9.30
C ALA A 100 6.30 -18.67 10.68
N LEU A 101 5.46 -18.78 11.71
CA LEU A 101 5.83 -18.47 13.10
C LEU A 101 6.83 -19.48 13.68
N LEU A 102 6.65 -20.78 13.41
CA LEU A 102 7.58 -21.84 13.83
C LEU A 102 8.95 -21.67 13.19
N ASP A 103 8.99 -21.40 11.88
CA ASP A 103 10.25 -21.17 11.15
C ASP A 103 10.97 -19.91 11.67
N ALA A 104 10.24 -18.81 11.88
CA ALA A 104 10.81 -17.60 12.49
C ALA A 104 11.37 -17.87 13.90
N ALA A 105 10.68 -18.70 14.69
CA ALA A 105 11.17 -19.09 16.02
C ALA A 105 12.44 -19.92 15.94
N ALA A 106 12.55 -20.84 14.99
CA ALA A 106 13.77 -21.61 14.73
C ALA A 106 14.96 -20.71 14.33
N LEU A 107 14.68 -19.56 13.70
CA LEU A 107 15.66 -18.53 13.35
C LEU A 107 15.94 -17.53 14.50
N GLY A 108 15.35 -17.73 15.68
CA GLY A 108 15.59 -16.91 16.88
C GLY A 108 14.58 -15.78 17.13
N TYR A 109 13.52 -15.65 16.32
CA TYR A 109 12.46 -14.66 16.54
C TYR A 109 11.33 -15.24 17.40
N ASN A 110 11.10 -14.69 18.59
CA ASN A 110 9.97 -15.05 19.45
C ASN A 110 9.10 -13.83 19.73
N PRO A 111 7.83 -13.81 19.28
CA PRO A 111 6.91 -12.66 19.50
C PRO A 111 6.73 -12.31 20.98
N ALA A 112 6.76 -13.29 21.89
CA ALA A 112 6.62 -13.05 23.33
C ALA A 112 7.80 -12.26 23.91
N GLN A 113 8.99 -12.40 23.35
CA GLN A 113 10.20 -11.66 23.74
C GLN A 113 10.35 -10.35 22.97
N ALA A 114 10.16 -10.39 21.67
CA ALA A 114 10.29 -9.26 20.77
C ALA A 114 9.18 -8.21 20.95
N LYS A 115 8.01 -8.62 21.47
CA LYS A 115 6.87 -7.74 21.80
C LYS A 115 6.48 -6.80 20.66
N PRO A 116 5.95 -7.33 19.55
CA PRO A 116 5.49 -6.50 18.45
C PRO A 116 4.48 -5.45 18.96
N VAL A 117 4.60 -4.21 18.48
CA VAL A 117 3.69 -3.11 18.87
C VAL A 117 2.27 -3.32 18.35
N ALA A 118 2.12 -4.14 17.30
CA ALA A 118 0.84 -4.58 16.77
C ALA A 118 0.99 -5.91 16.03
N VAL A 119 -0.11 -6.66 16.00
CA VAL A 119 -0.29 -7.84 15.14
C VAL A 119 -1.54 -7.61 14.31
N LEU A 120 -1.41 -7.62 13.01
CA LEU A 120 -2.45 -7.26 12.06
C LEU A 120 -2.86 -8.48 11.23
N GLY A 121 -4.14 -8.82 11.26
CA GLY A 121 -4.73 -9.83 10.38
C GLY A 121 -5.60 -9.18 9.32
N HIS A 122 -5.32 -9.43 8.05
CA HIS A 122 -6.22 -9.09 6.96
C HIS A 122 -7.20 -10.23 6.76
N SER A 123 -8.52 -9.97 6.90
CA SER A 123 -9.54 -10.99 6.78
C SER A 123 -9.26 -12.18 7.72
N GLN A 124 -9.21 -13.40 7.23
CA GLN A 124 -8.92 -14.58 8.04
C GLN A 124 -7.50 -14.60 8.65
N GLY A 125 -6.60 -13.72 8.25
CA GLY A 125 -5.31 -13.55 8.94
C GLY A 125 -5.45 -13.22 10.43
N VAL A 126 -6.65 -12.88 10.89
CA VAL A 126 -7.01 -12.74 12.30
C VAL A 126 -6.76 -14.02 13.11
N LEU A 127 -6.86 -15.21 12.51
CA LEU A 127 -6.55 -16.46 13.19
C LEU A 127 -5.09 -16.51 13.66
N ALA A 128 -4.17 -16.02 12.82
CA ALA A 128 -2.75 -15.90 13.21
C ALA A 128 -2.54 -14.81 14.28
N VAL A 129 -3.34 -13.74 14.29
CA VAL A 129 -3.31 -12.75 15.38
C VAL A 129 -3.57 -13.41 16.72
N HIS A 130 -4.60 -14.25 16.82
CA HIS A 130 -4.91 -15.01 18.04
C HIS A 130 -3.83 -16.04 18.39
N MET A 131 -3.17 -16.67 17.40
CA MET A 131 -2.02 -17.54 17.67
C MET A 131 -0.85 -16.74 18.28
N VAL A 132 -0.50 -15.58 17.72
CA VAL A 132 0.56 -14.71 18.26
C VAL A 132 0.19 -14.22 19.66
N GLN A 133 -1.07 -13.86 19.90
CA GLN A 133 -1.55 -13.49 21.23
C GLN A 133 -1.36 -14.63 22.23
N ALA A 134 -1.77 -15.85 21.89
CA ALA A 134 -1.56 -17.02 22.73
C ALA A 134 -0.06 -17.28 23.02
N ILE A 135 0.81 -17.09 22.03
CA ILE A 135 2.26 -17.20 22.20
C ILE A 135 2.79 -16.14 23.18
N CYS A 136 2.33 -14.89 23.03
CA CYS A 136 2.73 -13.80 23.92
C CYS A 136 2.28 -14.03 25.37
N GLU A 137 1.07 -14.54 25.57
CA GLU A 137 0.51 -14.87 26.88
C GLU A 137 1.24 -16.06 27.55
N ALA A 138 1.56 -17.10 26.76
CA ALA A 138 2.24 -18.31 27.25
C ALA A 138 3.78 -18.18 27.34
N GLY A 139 4.38 -17.19 26.66
CA GLY A 139 5.82 -16.95 26.64
C GLY A 139 6.58 -17.69 25.54
N SER A 140 6.03 -18.73 24.93
CA SER A 140 6.62 -19.46 23.80
C SER A 140 5.55 -20.18 22.97
N ILE A 141 5.91 -20.61 21.76
CA ILE A 141 5.02 -21.40 20.88
C ILE A 141 4.71 -22.75 21.54
N ASP A 142 5.69 -23.43 22.11
CA ASP A 142 5.49 -24.73 22.77
C ASP A 142 4.53 -24.62 23.96
N ALA A 143 4.65 -23.58 24.76
CA ALA A 143 3.73 -23.32 25.87
C ALA A 143 2.31 -22.97 25.41
N ALA A 144 2.16 -22.38 24.23
CA ALA A 144 0.90 -22.03 23.60
C ALA A 144 0.29 -23.17 22.77
N ALA A 145 0.96 -24.32 22.59
CA ALA A 145 0.61 -25.36 21.63
C ALA A 145 -0.87 -25.76 21.70
N ALA A 146 -1.40 -26.06 22.89
CA ALA A 146 -2.80 -26.48 23.04
C ALA A 146 -3.80 -25.40 22.57
N LYS A 147 -3.49 -24.12 22.77
CA LYS A 147 -4.34 -23.01 22.31
C LYS A 147 -4.24 -22.80 20.81
N ILE A 148 -3.06 -23.00 20.24
CA ILE A 148 -2.83 -22.98 18.79
C ILE A 148 -3.61 -24.10 18.11
N ASP A 149 -3.58 -25.32 18.66
CA ASP A 149 -4.31 -26.46 18.16
C ASP A 149 -5.83 -26.25 18.20
N GLU A 150 -6.33 -25.61 19.27
CA GLU A 150 -7.73 -25.17 19.38
C GLU A 150 -8.08 -24.16 18.28
N ILE A 151 -7.22 -23.18 17.98
CA ILE A 151 -7.44 -22.20 16.90
C ILE A 151 -7.47 -22.90 15.54
N LEU A 152 -6.59 -23.85 15.27
CA LEU A 152 -6.61 -24.65 14.05
C LEU A 152 -7.88 -25.50 13.92
N ALA A 153 -8.35 -26.08 15.02
CA ALA A 153 -9.62 -26.81 15.05
C ALA A 153 -10.80 -25.86 14.73
N ILE A 154 -10.86 -24.69 15.36
CA ILE A 154 -11.87 -23.67 15.07
C ILE A 154 -11.80 -23.22 13.61
N ALA A 155 -10.60 -22.97 13.06
CA ALA A 155 -10.42 -22.65 11.64
C ALA A 155 -11.05 -23.70 10.72
N THR A 156 -10.89 -24.98 11.07
CA THR A 156 -11.51 -26.09 10.34
C THR A 156 -13.02 -26.04 10.42
N LEU A 157 -13.58 -25.84 11.63
CA LEU A 157 -15.03 -25.72 11.82
C LEU A 157 -15.61 -24.55 11.02
N ILE A 158 -14.94 -23.39 11.01
CA ILE A 158 -15.32 -22.20 10.23
C ILE A 158 -15.42 -22.55 8.74
N GLY A 159 -14.35 -23.16 8.18
CA GLY A 159 -14.30 -23.50 6.76
C GLY A 159 -15.39 -24.50 6.34
N VAL A 160 -15.65 -25.52 7.16
CA VAL A 160 -16.68 -26.52 6.91
C VAL A 160 -18.08 -25.96 7.10
N ALA A 161 -18.33 -25.17 8.16
CA ALA A 161 -19.62 -24.53 8.40
C ALA A 161 -19.98 -23.56 7.29
N GLY A 162 -19.02 -22.74 6.82
CA GLY A 162 -19.21 -21.86 5.66
C GLY A 162 -19.57 -22.64 4.41
N THR A 163 -18.88 -23.76 4.14
CA THR A 163 -19.18 -24.63 2.99
C THR A 163 -20.59 -25.23 3.08
N ARG A 164 -21.03 -25.65 4.28
CA ARG A 164 -22.38 -26.13 4.52
C ARG A 164 -23.43 -25.06 4.24
N GLN A 165 -23.22 -23.86 4.79
CA GLN A 165 -24.13 -22.72 4.62
C GLN A 165 -24.28 -22.33 3.15
N ALA A 166 -23.17 -22.25 2.40
CA ALA A 166 -23.20 -21.94 0.97
C ALA A 166 -24.06 -22.94 0.18
N ARG A 167 -23.97 -24.24 0.51
CA ARG A 167 -24.82 -25.25 -0.11
C ARG A 167 -26.29 -25.10 0.26
N GLN A 168 -26.60 -24.79 1.52
CA GLN A 168 -27.99 -24.59 1.99
C GLN A 168 -28.63 -23.39 1.31
N LEU A 169 -27.87 -22.30 1.09
CA LEU A 169 -28.33 -21.13 0.35
C LEU A 169 -28.42 -21.36 -1.17
N GLY A 170 -27.98 -22.55 -1.65
CA GLY A 170 -27.86 -22.79 -3.08
C GLY A 170 -26.94 -21.78 -3.76
N LEU A 171 -25.93 -21.33 -3.04
CA LEU A 171 -24.94 -20.41 -3.55
C LEU A 171 -24.00 -21.17 -4.48
N ALA A 172 -23.94 -20.75 -5.75
CA ALA A 172 -22.93 -21.26 -6.67
C ALA A 172 -21.58 -20.65 -6.33
N ALA A 173 -20.52 -21.47 -6.35
CA ALA A 173 -19.15 -20.96 -6.16
C ALA A 173 -18.74 -20.02 -7.30
N ARG A 174 -19.34 -20.17 -8.48
CA ARG A 174 -19.16 -19.31 -9.66
C ARG A 174 -20.47 -19.16 -10.43
N HIS A 175 -20.65 -17.99 -11.03
CA HIS A 175 -21.67 -17.74 -12.04
C HIS A 175 -20.97 -17.16 -13.29
N GLY A 176 -20.79 -18.00 -14.31
CA GLY A 176 -19.88 -17.67 -15.39
C GLY A 176 -18.44 -17.52 -14.85
N GLU A 177 -17.86 -16.33 -15.01
CA GLU A 177 -16.54 -15.99 -14.46
C GLU A 177 -16.62 -15.39 -13.04
N ALA A 178 -17.82 -14.99 -12.58
CA ALA A 178 -18.02 -14.37 -11.28
C ALA A 178 -17.88 -15.37 -10.12
N THR A 179 -17.26 -14.92 -9.04
CA THR A 179 -17.14 -15.62 -7.76
C THR A 179 -17.88 -14.86 -6.65
N PRO A 180 -18.05 -15.41 -5.43
CA PRO A 180 -18.77 -14.72 -4.35
C PRO A 180 -18.09 -13.45 -3.80
N MET A 181 -16.88 -13.10 -4.25
CA MET A 181 -16.19 -11.87 -3.84
C MET A 181 -15.55 -11.15 -5.01
N LEU A 182 -15.72 -9.82 -5.02
CA LEU A 182 -15.27 -8.93 -6.08
C LEU A 182 -14.42 -7.80 -5.49
N SER A 183 -13.15 -7.72 -5.89
CA SER A 183 -12.28 -6.57 -5.62
C SER A 183 -12.62 -5.44 -6.58
N VAL A 184 -12.81 -4.23 -6.06
CA VAL A 184 -13.18 -3.03 -6.80
C VAL A 184 -12.21 -1.91 -6.44
N LYS A 185 -11.42 -1.45 -7.42
CA LYS A 185 -10.37 -0.43 -7.25
C LYS A 185 -10.73 0.84 -8.02
N ASP A 186 -10.09 1.95 -7.66
CA ASP A 186 -10.25 3.28 -8.29
C ASP A 186 -11.68 3.85 -8.23
N ILE A 187 -12.35 3.57 -7.11
CA ILE A 187 -13.72 4.01 -6.84
C ILE A 187 -13.86 4.45 -5.38
N THR A 188 -14.68 5.46 -5.11
CA THR A 188 -14.95 5.91 -3.74
C THR A 188 -16.08 5.09 -3.08
N ARG A 189 -16.14 5.09 -1.75
CA ARG A 189 -17.19 4.39 -1.00
C ARG A 189 -18.59 4.85 -1.41
N ALA A 190 -18.82 6.15 -1.54
CA ALA A 190 -20.11 6.69 -1.95
C ALA A 190 -20.52 6.23 -3.35
N GLN A 191 -19.57 6.06 -4.28
CA GLN A 191 -19.85 5.52 -5.60
C GLN A 191 -20.19 4.02 -5.53
N VAL A 192 -19.49 3.25 -4.71
CA VAL A 192 -19.80 1.82 -4.48
C VAL A 192 -21.22 1.68 -3.96
N ASP A 193 -21.57 2.41 -2.89
CA ASP A 193 -22.90 2.33 -2.27
C ASP A 193 -24.00 2.72 -3.28
N ALA A 194 -23.83 3.81 -4.02
CA ALA A 194 -24.78 4.24 -5.04
C ALA A 194 -24.91 3.25 -6.21
N LEU A 195 -23.88 2.48 -6.53
CA LEU A 195 -23.96 1.45 -7.57
C LEU A 195 -24.61 0.17 -7.06
N ILE A 196 -24.39 -0.20 -5.81
CA ILE A 196 -25.10 -1.33 -5.16
C ILE A 196 -26.61 -1.06 -5.15
N GLU A 197 -27.04 0.15 -4.80
CA GLU A 197 -28.46 0.54 -4.80
C GLU A 197 -29.13 0.44 -6.17
N ARG A 198 -28.37 0.47 -7.26
CA ARG A 198 -28.89 0.34 -8.64
C ARG A 198 -29.02 -1.10 -9.11
N VAL A 199 -28.47 -2.07 -8.37
CA VAL A 199 -28.63 -3.50 -8.73
C VAL A 199 -30.07 -3.91 -8.48
N ASP A 200 -30.84 -4.03 -9.55
CA ASP A 200 -32.25 -4.43 -9.51
C ASP A 200 -32.36 -5.95 -9.51
N GLY A 201 -33.33 -6.47 -8.74
CA GLY A 201 -33.62 -7.90 -8.68
C GLY A 201 -32.53 -8.73 -8.01
N ALA A 202 -31.67 -8.14 -7.16
CA ALA A 202 -30.65 -8.86 -6.41
C ALA A 202 -31.28 -10.00 -5.59
N ARG A 203 -30.63 -11.17 -5.64
CA ARG A 203 -31.04 -12.37 -4.91
C ARG A 203 -30.80 -12.22 -3.40
N GLY A 204 -29.78 -11.44 -3.03
CA GLY A 204 -29.42 -11.20 -1.65
C GLY A 204 -28.60 -9.93 -1.45
N PRO A 205 -28.14 -9.67 -0.23
CA PRO A 205 -27.34 -8.47 0.05
C PRO A 205 -25.99 -8.53 -0.65
N ILE A 206 -25.59 -7.42 -1.29
CA ILE A 206 -24.21 -7.15 -1.67
C ILE A 206 -23.58 -6.36 -0.51
N ALA A 207 -22.66 -6.99 0.21
CA ALA A 207 -21.99 -6.37 1.34
C ALA A 207 -20.62 -5.81 0.93
N VAL A 208 -20.23 -4.66 1.46
CA VAL A 208 -18.82 -4.23 1.44
C VAL A 208 -18.09 -5.02 2.51
N ALA A 209 -17.43 -6.09 2.11
CA ALA A 209 -16.76 -7.05 2.99
C ALA A 209 -15.47 -6.49 3.59
N VAL A 210 -14.66 -5.82 2.74
CA VAL A 210 -13.35 -5.28 3.15
C VAL A 210 -13.16 -3.88 2.60
N THR A 211 -12.62 -2.99 3.43
CA THR A 211 -12.11 -1.67 3.06
C THR A 211 -10.58 -1.69 3.09
N ASN A 212 -9.93 -1.84 1.94
CA ASN A 212 -8.47 -1.88 1.83
C ASN A 212 -7.83 -0.50 1.82
N SER A 213 -8.48 0.47 1.16
CA SER A 213 -8.05 1.87 1.12
C SER A 213 -9.25 2.79 0.85
N ALA A 214 -9.01 4.09 0.70
CA ALA A 214 -10.05 5.07 0.34
C ALA A 214 -10.69 4.80 -1.03
N THR A 215 -10.05 4.01 -1.88
CA THR A 215 -10.48 3.72 -3.26
C THR A 215 -10.39 2.24 -3.63
N HIS A 216 -10.22 1.34 -2.65
CA HIS A 216 -10.15 -0.09 -2.88
C HIS A 216 -11.01 -0.85 -1.87
N TYR A 217 -12.03 -1.54 -2.37
CA TYR A 217 -13.01 -2.30 -1.59
C TYR A 217 -13.10 -3.73 -2.11
N VAL A 218 -13.56 -4.63 -1.26
CA VAL A 218 -13.99 -5.97 -1.68
C VAL A 218 -15.46 -6.11 -1.35
N LEU A 219 -16.24 -6.47 -2.36
CA LEU A 219 -17.66 -6.77 -2.23
C LEU A 219 -17.87 -8.27 -2.07
N SER A 220 -18.90 -8.64 -1.35
CA SER A 220 -19.28 -10.03 -1.06
C SER A 220 -20.78 -10.21 -1.28
N GLY A 221 -21.19 -11.30 -1.94
CA GLY A 221 -22.57 -11.57 -2.27
C GLY A 221 -22.75 -12.81 -3.16
N TYR A 222 -23.93 -12.98 -3.72
CA TYR A 222 -24.13 -13.97 -4.76
C TYR A 222 -23.36 -13.62 -6.03
N PRO A 223 -22.71 -14.58 -6.71
CA PRO A 223 -21.93 -14.29 -7.92
C PRO A 223 -22.75 -13.59 -9.02
N GLU A 224 -24.01 -13.95 -9.19
CA GLU A 224 -24.92 -13.30 -10.12
C GLU A 224 -25.21 -11.84 -9.79
N ASP A 225 -25.34 -11.50 -8.49
CA ASP A 225 -25.59 -10.13 -8.03
C ASP A 225 -24.34 -9.28 -8.22
N LEU A 226 -23.14 -9.83 -7.95
CA LEU A 226 -21.87 -9.17 -8.20
C LEU A 226 -21.61 -8.96 -9.70
N ALA A 227 -22.05 -9.90 -10.55
CA ALA A 227 -22.02 -9.71 -12.00
C ALA A 227 -22.95 -8.55 -12.45
N ALA A 228 -24.16 -8.45 -11.86
CA ALA A 228 -25.09 -7.34 -12.10
C ALA A 228 -24.49 -6.01 -11.63
N PHE A 229 -23.80 -5.96 -10.49
CA PHE A 229 -23.04 -4.78 -10.06
C PHE A 229 -22.00 -4.36 -11.12
N GLY A 230 -21.27 -5.30 -11.69
CA GLY A 230 -20.32 -5.03 -12.79
C GLY A 230 -20.99 -4.38 -14.01
N VAL A 231 -22.23 -4.77 -14.33
CA VAL A 231 -23.03 -4.13 -15.39
C VAL A 231 -23.35 -2.67 -15.04
N GLU A 232 -23.72 -2.38 -13.80
CA GLU A 232 -23.98 -1.00 -13.35
C GLU A 232 -22.72 -0.12 -13.39
N VAL A 233 -21.55 -0.67 -13.04
CA VAL A 233 -20.25 0.00 -13.21
C VAL A 233 -20.01 0.37 -14.68
N ALA A 234 -20.25 -0.57 -15.61
CA ALA A 234 -20.07 -0.33 -17.04
C ALA A 234 -21.05 0.73 -17.59
N LYS A 235 -22.30 0.75 -17.10
CA LYS A 235 -23.27 1.81 -17.44
C LYS A 235 -22.80 3.18 -16.95
N GLU A 236 -22.31 3.25 -15.71
CA GLU A 236 -21.83 4.50 -15.12
C GLU A 236 -20.58 5.01 -15.86
N HIS A 237 -19.63 4.11 -16.21
CA HIS A 237 -18.48 4.46 -17.04
C HIS A 237 -18.91 5.13 -18.36
N LYS A 238 -19.82 4.51 -19.10
CA LYS A 238 -20.35 5.05 -20.36
C LYS A 238 -21.04 6.41 -20.16
N ARG A 239 -21.84 6.55 -19.09
CA ARG A 239 -22.51 7.81 -18.75
C ARG A 239 -21.50 8.94 -18.49
N GLN A 240 -20.46 8.67 -17.73
CA GLN A 240 -19.44 9.65 -17.41
C GLN A 240 -18.56 9.99 -18.61
N ALA A 241 -18.22 9.01 -19.45
CA ALA A 241 -17.50 9.24 -20.69
C ALA A 241 -18.26 10.22 -21.61
N LYS A 242 -19.58 10.02 -21.78
CA LYS A 242 -20.44 10.93 -22.57
C LYS A 242 -20.48 12.35 -22.01
N LEU A 243 -20.64 12.52 -20.68
CA LEU A 243 -20.64 13.85 -20.05
C LEU A 243 -19.30 14.58 -20.24
N ARG A 244 -18.20 13.85 -20.33
CA ARG A 244 -16.88 14.40 -20.60
C ARG A 244 -16.73 14.83 -22.07
N GLU A 245 -17.18 14.02 -23.01
CA GLU A 245 -17.21 14.37 -24.44
C GLU A 245 -18.04 15.66 -24.68
N GLU A 246 -19.16 15.80 -24.00
CA GLU A 246 -20.00 16.97 -24.03
C GLU A 246 -19.41 18.18 -23.26
N LYS A 247 -18.20 18.05 -22.67
CA LYS A 247 -17.51 19.06 -21.84
C LYS A 247 -18.34 19.58 -20.64
N VAL A 248 -19.32 18.82 -20.21
CA VAL A 248 -20.16 19.15 -19.05
C VAL A 248 -19.39 18.91 -17.74
N ARG A 249 -18.45 17.98 -17.77
CA ARG A 249 -17.65 17.62 -16.61
C ARG A 249 -16.18 17.41 -16.99
N GLY A 250 -15.27 18.07 -16.28
CA GLY A 250 -13.83 17.79 -16.30
C GLY A 250 -13.45 16.77 -15.22
N GLY A 251 -12.18 16.34 -15.17
CA GLY A 251 -11.61 15.51 -14.12
C GLY A 251 -11.15 14.12 -14.59
N ARG A 252 -10.79 13.28 -13.61
CA ARG A 252 -10.30 11.90 -13.86
C ARG A 252 -11.42 11.06 -14.49
N VAL A 253 -11.05 10.18 -15.42
CA VAL A 253 -11.97 9.20 -16.00
C VAL A 253 -12.46 8.26 -14.89
N PHE A 254 -13.76 7.96 -14.88
CA PHE A 254 -14.32 6.91 -14.03
C PHE A 254 -14.08 5.55 -14.70
N GLU A 255 -13.09 4.84 -14.23
CA GLU A 255 -12.64 3.57 -14.79
C GLU A 255 -12.21 2.61 -13.69
N PRO A 256 -13.16 2.12 -12.87
CA PRO A 256 -12.86 1.18 -11.80
C PRO A 256 -12.34 -0.14 -12.34
N VAL A 257 -11.37 -0.72 -11.63
CA VAL A 257 -10.86 -2.06 -11.91
C VAL A 257 -11.64 -3.07 -11.09
N LEU A 258 -12.22 -4.06 -11.76
CA LEU A 258 -12.99 -5.16 -11.18
C LEU A 258 -12.22 -6.46 -11.32
N GLU A 259 -12.03 -7.19 -10.22
CA GLU A 259 -11.30 -8.46 -10.19
C GLU A 259 -11.97 -9.43 -9.22
N TYR A 260 -12.47 -10.55 -9.74
CA TYR A 260 -13.06 -11.60 -8.90
C TYR A 260 -11.97 -12.36 -8.16
N LEU A 261 -12.16 -12.52 -6.85
CA LEU A 261 -11.24 -13.27 -6.01
C LEU A 261 -11.51 -14.77 -6.15
N ASP A 262 -10.46 -15.59 -6.14
CA ASP A 262 -10.61 -17.06 -6.22
C ASP A 262 -10.99 -17.64 -4.85
N VAL A 263 -12.26 -17.46 -4.48
CA VAL A 263 -12.85 -17.94 -3.23
C VAL A 263 -14.21 -18.57 -3.51
N THR A 264 -14.65 -19.44 -2.60
CA THR A 264 -15.91 -20.20 -2.74
C THR A 264 -17.04 -19.70 -1.84
N LEU A 265 -16.74 -18.77 -0.91
CA LEU A 265 -17.71 -18.20 0.02
C LEU A 265 -17.77 -16.68 -0.10
N PRO A 266 -18.94 -16.08 0.19
CA PRO A 266 -19.08 -14.65 0.41
C PRO A 266 -18.63 -14.30 1.84
N PHE A 267 -17.32 -14.33 2.11
CA PHE A 267 -16.77 -13.96 3.40
C PHE A 267 -17.16 -12.54 3.81
N HIS A 268 -17.25 -12.29 5.10
CA HIS A 268 -17.61 -10.98 5.68
C HIS A 268 -18.99 -10.49 5.21
N SER A 269 -19.95 -11.40 5.14
CA SER A 269 -21.30 -11.15 4.64
C SER A 269 -22.37 -11.64 5.61
N PRO A 270 -23.51 -10.93 5.74
CA PRO A 270 -24.67 -11.42 6.48
C PRO A 270 -25.16 -12.82 6.01
N LEU A 271 -24.87 -13.20 4.77
CA LEU A 271 -25.17 -14.53 4.23
C LEU A 271 -24.52 -15.68 5.02
N MET A 272 -23.46 -15.39 5.78
CA MET A 272 -22.71 -16.39 6.55
C MET A 272 -23.11 -16.47 8.03
N ALA A 273 -24.16 -15.78 8.48
CA ALA A 273 -24.55 -15.72 9.89
C ALA A 273 -24.85 -17.10 10.50
N ASP A 274 -25.55 -17.97 9.76
CA ASP A 274 -25.88 -19.33 10.24
C ASP A 274 -24.62 -20.23 10.30
N ALA A 275 -23.62 -19.97 9.46
CA ALA A 275 -22.34 -20.67 9.52
C ALA A 275 -21.59 -20.37 10.82
N VAL A 276 -21.66 -19.14 11.33
CA VAL A 276 -21.11 -18.79 12.64
C VAL A 276 -21.78 -19.62 13.74
N SER A 277 -23.11 -19.67 13.75
CA SER A 277 -23.88 -20.45 14.73
C SER A 277 -23.53 -21.93 14.65
N GLN A 278 -23.37 -22.48 13.45
CA GLN A 278 -23.01 -23.89 13.25
C GLN A 278 -21.58 -24.18 13.73
N ALA A 279 -20.62 -23.32 13.43
CA ALA A 279 -19.23 -23.49 13.89
C ALA A 279 -19.17 -23.49 15.42
N VAL A 280 -19.93 -22.61 16.08
CA VAL A 280 -20.02 -22.55 17.56
C VAL A 280 -20.64 -23.84 18.13
N ALA A 281 -21.74 -24.33 17.56
CA ALA A 281 -22.36 -25.56 18.03
C ALA A 281 -21.42 -26.77 17.91
N TRP A 282 -20.65 -26.85 16.85
CA TRP A 282 -19.63 -27.89 16.70
C TRP A 282 -18.45 -27.72 17.66
N ALA A 283 -18.02 -26.49 17.92
CA ALA A 283 -16.98 -26.20 18.90
C ALA A 283 -17.39 -26.65 20.31
N GLU A 284 -18.63 -26.33 20.73
CA GLU A 284 -19.20 -26.80 22.00
C GLU A 284 -19.22 -28.34 22.10
N ALA A 285 -19.65 -29.02 21.04
CA ALA A 285 -19.64 -30.48 20.97
C ALA A 285 -18.23 -31.07 21.10
N CYS A 286 -17.20 -30.33 20.68
CA CYS A 286 -15.78 -30.68 20.81
C CYS A 286 -15.17 -30.28 22.16
N GLY A 287 -15.93 -29.66 23.07
CA GLY A 287 -15.39 -29.11 24.33
C GLY A 287 -14.52 -27.87 24.16
N ILE A 288 -14.59 -27.22 23.00
CA ILE A 288 -13.90 -25.97 22.71
C ILE A 288 -14.72 -24.78 23.24
N ASN A 289 -14.06 -23.72 23.70
CA ASN A 289 -14.74 -22.54 24.22
C ASN A 289 -15.63 -21.88 23.15
N ALA A 290 -16.94 -21.85 23.42
CA ALA A 290 -17.95 -21.35 22.49
C ALA A 290 -17.80 -19.84 22.18
N ASP A 291 -17.43 -19.03 23.18
CA ASP A 291 -17.27 -17.59 22.98
C ASP A 291 -16.07 -17.29 22.11
N HIS A 292 -14.96 -17.98 22.31
CA HIS A 292 -13.78 -17.87 21.45
C HIS A 292 -14.08 -18.37 20.02
N ALA A 293 -14.78 -19.49 19.87
CA ALA A 293 -15.20 -19.97 18.56
C ALA A 293 -16.13 -18.97 17.84
N ARG A 294 -17.03 -18.34 18.58
CA ARG A 294 -17.96 -17.31 18.08
C ARG A 294 -17.20 -16.08 17.60
N GLU A 295 -16.25 -15.60 18.39
CA GLU A 295 -15.41 -14.45 18.06
C GLU A 295 -14.66 -14.71 16.75
N LEU A 296 -13.91 -15.80 16.64
CA LEU A 296 -13.13 -16.14 15.45
C LEU A 296 -14.02 -16.38 14.22
N ALA A 297 -15.14 -17.10 14.39
CA ALA A 297 -16.06 -17.36 13.30
C ALA A 297 -16.73 -16.06 12.78
N ALA A 298 -17.12 -15.18 13.68
CA ALA A 298 -17.70 -13.89 13.30
C ALA A 298 -16.68 -12.99 12.58
N GLU A 299 -15.43 -12.95 13.03
CA GLU A 299 -14.38 -12.17 12.40
C GLU A 299 -14.03 -12.67 10.99
N VAL A 300 -14.06 -13.98 10.77
CA VAL A 300 -13.73 -14.57 9.46
C VAL A 300 -14.92 -14.54 8.49
N LEU A 301 -16.14 -14.80 8.98
CA LEU A 301 -17.29 -15.03 8.10
C LEU A 301 -18.25 -13.85 7.98
N LEU A 302 -18.37 -13.02 9.03
CA LEU A 302 -19.48 -12.08 9.18
C LEU A 302 -19.06 -10.62 9.24
N ASN A 303 -18.05 -10.29 10.06
CA ASN A 303 -17.70 -8.92 10.38
C ASN A 303 -16.98 -8.24 9.21
N HIS A 304 -17.33 -6.98 8.96
CA HIS A 304 -16.60 -6.12 8.02
C HIS A 304 -15.14 -5.90 8.45
N VAL A 305 -14.23 -5.94 7.50
CA VAL A 305 -12.80 -5.67 7.73
C VAL A 305 -12.44 -4.27 7.26
N ASP A 306 -12.18 -3.35 8.18
CA ASP A 306 -11.59 -2.05 7.84
C ASP A 306 -10.07 -2.09 8.00
N TRP A 307 -9.40 -2.64 6.99
CA TRP A 307 -7.94 -2.71 6.95
C TRP A 307 -7.31 -1.32 6.97
N ALA A 308 -7.87 -0.40 6.19
CA ALA A 308 -7.35 0.96 6.11
C ALA A 308 -7.41 1.69 7.46
N ALA A 309 -8.47 1.49 8.25
CA ALA A 309 -8.57 2.06 9.59
C ALA A 309 -7.55 1.44 10.55
N ARG A 310 -7.35 0.10 10.50
CA ARG A 310 -6.36 -0.60 11.33
C ARG A 310 -4.94 -0.09 11.05
N VAL A 311 -4.55 0.04 9.78
CA VAL A 311 -3.23 0.57 9.40
C VAL A 311 -3.08 2.02 9.85
N ARG A 312 -4.08 2.89 9.59
CA ARG A 312 -4.03 4.29 10.04
C ARG A 312 -3.95 4.42 11.56
N ALA A 313 -4.62 3.56 12.31
CA ALA A 313 -4.54 3.55 13.77
C ALA A 313 -3.11 3.23 14.25
N LEU A 314 -2.47 2.23 13.65
CA LEU A 314 -1.07 1.89 13.94
C LEU A 314 -0.14 3.07 13.61
N MET A 315 -0.30 3.71 12.44
CA MET A 315 0.52 4.87 12.04
C MET A 315 0.35 6.08 12.97
N LYS A 316 -0.77 6.19 13.68
CA LYS A 316 -1.01 7.26 14.67
C LYS A 316 -0.42 6.95 16.03
N SER A 317 -0.36 5.68 16.41
CA SER A 317 0.10 5.25 17.74
C SER A 317 1.62 5.03 17.81
N THR A 318 2.29 4.99 16.67
CA THR A 318 3.73 4.67 16.57
C THR A 318 4.37 5.63 15.56
N ASP A 319 5.65 5.99 15.74
CA ASP A 319 6.40 6.72 14.71
C ASP A 319 6.60 5.81 13.48
N PRO A 320 5.97 6.11 12.34
CA PRO A 320 6.09 5.26 11.15
C PRO A 320 7.52 5.15 10.63
N SER A 321 8.33 6.20 10.79
CA SER A 321 9.71 6.24 10.31
C SER A 321 10.65 5.33 11.11
N ALA A 322 10.24 4.93 12.31
CA ALA A 322 10.94 3.94 13.13
C ALA A 322 10.36 2.51 13.01
N LEU A 323 9.12 2.38 12.50
CA LEU A 323 8.37 1.13 12.48
C LEU A 323 8.81 0.20 11.35
N TRP A 324 8.92 -1.10 11.64
CA TRP A 324 9.00 -2.18 10.68
C TRP A 324 7.70 -2.97 10.66
N VAL A 325 7.26 -3.42 9.48
CA VAL A 325 6.13 -4.33 9.32
C VAL A 325 6.58 -5.57 8.58
N LEU A 326 6.48 -6.73 9.22
CA LEU A 326 6.85 -8.00 8.63
C LEU A 326 5.61 -8.66 8.04
N ASP A 327 5.61 -8.89 6.73
CA ASP A 327 4.58 -9.64 6.01
C ASP A 327 4.86 -11.14 6.12
N PHE A 328 4.14 -11.81 7.01
CA PHE A 328 4.23 -13.26 7.23
C PHE A 328 3.39 -14.07 6.23
N GLY A 329 2.70 -13.42 5.32
CA GLY A 329 1.97 -14.06 4.23
C GLY A 329 0.74 -14.90 4.65
N PRO A 330 0.48 -15.97 3.88
CA PRO A 330 1.20 -16.46 2.68
C PRO A 330 1.14 -15.48 1.49
N GLY A 331 2.23 -15.40 0.75
CA GLY A 331 2.42 -14.41 -0.32
C GLY A 331 2.66 -12.99 0.22
N ASN A 332 2.69 -11.98 -0.67
CA ASN A 332 3.04 -10.59 -0.31
C ASN A 332 1.87 -9.61 -0.41
N THR A 333 0.66 -10.13 -0.38
CA THR A 333 -0.56 -9.30 -0.56
C THR A 333 -0.76 -8.32 0.58
N VAL A 334 -0.59 -8.76 1.83
CA VAL A 334 -0.86 -7.92 3.00
C VAL A 334 0.18 -6.80 3.13
N GLY A 335 1.44 -7.05 2.80
CA GLY A 335 2.49 -6.03 2.77
C GLY A 335 2.22 -4.95 1.71
N LYS A 336 1.74 -5.34 0.51
CA LYS A 336 1.33 -4.39 -0.54
C LYS A 336 0.13 -3.55 -0.12
N LEU A 337 -0.89 -4.17 0.48
CA LEU A 337 -2.07 -3.46 0.99
C LEU A 337 -1.68 -2.49 2.12
N PHE A 338 -0.77 -2.91 3.00
CA PHE A 338 -0.23 -2.06 4.05
C PHE A 338 0.51 -0.85 3.45
N SER A 339 1.45 -1.09 2.53
CA SER A 339 2.24 -0.06 1.87
C SER A 339 1.36 0.97 1.14
N THR A 340 0.24 0.54 0.54
CA THR A 340 -0.71 1.44 -0.12
C THR A 340 -1.32 2.44 0.87
N VAL A 341 -1.71 2.01 2.08
CA VAL A 341 -2.29 2.89 3.10
C VAL A 341 -1.24 3.74 3.80
N ALA A 342 -0.05 3.18 4.00
CA ALA A 342 1.07 3.82 4.70
C ALA A 342 2.02 4.59 3.76
N GLN A 343 1.62 4.82 2.52
CA GLN A 343 2.44 5.51 1.54
C GLN A 343 2.91 6.89 2.04
N GLY A 344 4.17 7.19 1.84
CA GLY A 344 4.76 8.48 2.20
C GLY A 344 5.10 8.66 3.69
N THR A 345 4.96 7.62 4.52
CA THR A 345 5.21 7.70 5.97
C THR A 345 6.63 7.31 6.38
N GLY A 346 7.39 6.65 5.50
CA GLY A 346 8.74 6.17 5.80
C GLY A 346 8.78 4.83 6.55
N VAL A 347 7.63 4.14 6.69
CA VAL A 347 7.58 2.82 7.30
C VAL A 347 8.37 1.80 6.49
N GLY A 348 9.06 0.89 7.17
CA GLY A 348 9.71 -0.25 6.51
C GLY A 348 8.73 -1.42 6.41
N VAL A 349 8.47 -1.93 5.20
CA VAL A 349 7.67 -3.15 4.99
C VAL A 349 8.60 -4.22 4.43
N VAL A 350 8.65 -5.37 5.10
CA VAL A 350 9.62 -6.44 4.84
C VAL A 350 8.87 -7.73 4.57
N GLU A 351 9.20 -8.40 3.48
CA GLU A 351 8.67 -9.72 3.17
C GLU A 351 9.32 -10.77 4.08
N ALA A 352 8.48 -11.56 4.73
CA ALA A 352 8.83 -12.69 5.59
C ALA A 352 7.93 -13.90 5.30
N SER A 353 7.35 -13.94 4.10
CA SER A 353 6.30 -14.89 3.74
C SER A 353 6.81 -16.28 3.37
N THR A 354 8.02 -16.41 2.84
CA THR A 354 8.65 -17.69 2.47
C THR A 354 9.74 -18.10 3.46
N VAL A 355 10.12 -19.36 3.44
CA VAL A 355 11.28 -19.86 4.21
C VAL A 355 12.55 -19.12 3.79
N ALA A 356 12.71 -18.86 2.49
CA ALA A 356 13.85 -18.13 1.94
C ALA A 356 13.90 -16.68 2.44
N ASP A 357 12.77 -15.97 2.49
CA ASP A 357 12.70 -14.59 2.99
C ASP A 357 13.15 -14.53 4.46
N ARG A 358 12.57 -15.39 5.30
CA ARG A 358 12.90 -15.43 6.73
C ARG A 358 14.36 -15.84 6.96
N GLY A 359 14.87 -16.82 6.20
CA GLY A 359 16.29 -17.19 6.20
C GLY A 359 17.20 -16.02 5.83
N ALA A 360 16.84 -15.24 4.80
CA ALA A 360 17.58 -14.04 4.41
C ALA A 360 17.58 -12.98 5.52
N LEU A 361 16.45 -12.73 6.18
CA LEU A 361 16.36 -11.76 7.29
C LEU A 361 17.21 -12.15 8.49
N SER A 362 17.42 -13.45 8.73
CA SER A 362 18.26 -13.96 9.82
C SER A 362 19.77 -13.73 9.60
N THR A 363 20.18 -13.45 8.35
CA THR A 363 21.57 -13.20 7.95
C THR A 363 21.82 -11.79 7.45
N LEU A 364 20.79 -10.95 7.35
CA LEU A 364 20.88 -9.60 6.81
C LEU A 364 21.58 -8.66 7.80
N GLU A 365 22.76 -8.18 7.43
CA GLU A 365 23.56 -7.25 8.23
C GLU A 365 23.18 -5.77 8.04
N THR A 366 22.53 -5.45 6.92
CA THR A 366 22.07 -4.10 6.59
C THR A 366 20.56 -4.01 6.76
N LEU A 367 20.04 -2.81 7.09
CA LEU A 367 18.60 -2.61 7.15
C LEU A 367 17.98 -2.67 5.75
N PRO A 368 16.80 -3.30 5.62
CA PRO A 368 16.02 -3.18 4.40
C PRO A 368 15.69 -1.72 4.08
N GLU A 369 15.40 -1.44 2.80
CA GLU A 369 14.97 -0.11 2.41
C GLU A 369 13.60 0.23 3.03
N ARG A 370 13.46 1.49 3.47
CA ARG A 370 12.18 2.01 3.95
C ARG A 370 11.42 2.67 2.81
N THR A 371 10.12 2.75 2.93
CA THR A 371 9.31 3.56 2.01
C THR A 371 9.71 5.04 2.11
N GLN A 372 9.42 5.80 1.06
CA GLN A 372 9.68 7.24 1.08
C GLN A 372 8.92 7.92 2.21
N ASN A 373 9.58 8.84 2.90
CA ASN A 373 8.95 9.64 3.96
C ASN A 373 8.63 11.05 3.44
N TRP A 374 7.40 11.26 3.01
CA TRP A 374 6.93 12.57 2.55
C TRP A 374 6.49 13.47 3.70
N THR A 375 6.22 12.92 4.89
CA THR A 375 5.74 13.70 6.04
C THR A 375 6.78 14.73 6.51
N ARG A 376 8.07 14.45 6.31
CA ARG A 376 9.16 15.41 6.57
C ARG A 376 9.07 16.67 5.71
N PHE A 377 8.36 16.61 4.57
CA PHE A 377 8.12 17.72 3.67
C PHE A 377 6.72 18.31 3.82
N ALA A 378 5.95 17.86 4.81
CA ALA A 378 4.59 18.35 5.03
C ALA A 378 4.60 19.87 5.25
N PRO A 379 3.76 20.62 4.54
CA PRO A 379 3.63 22.05 4.77
C PRO A 379 3.06 22.33 6.16
N SER A 380 3.50 23.41 6.77
CA SER A 380 2.93 23.92 8.02
C SER A 380 2.52 25.38 7.86
N ILE A 381 1.54 25.81 8.66
CA ILE A 381 1.16 27.22 8.72
C ILE A 381 1.94 27.85 9.87
N ILE A 382 2.63 28.96 9.57
CA ILE A 382 3.26 29.82 10.57
C ILE A 382 2.50 31.13 10.68
N HIS A 383 2.17 31.52 11.90
CA HIS A 383 1.52 32.80 12.19
C HIS A 383 2.59 33.89 12.35
N THR A 384 2.51 34.93 11.55
CA THR A 384 3.42 36.06 11.62
C THR A 384 2.66 37.36 11.85
N SER A 385 3.37 38.45 12.22
CA SER A 385 2.76 39.76 12.35
C SER A 385 2.19 40.32 11.02
N ALA A 386 2.64 39.78 9.89
CA ALA A 386 2.16 40.14 8.55
C ALA A 386 1.05 39.19 8.03
N GLY A 387 0.56 38.25 8.87
CA GLY A 387 -0.43 37.26 8.51
C GLY A 387 0.13 35.82 8.48
N ASP A 388 -0.74 34.89 8.12
CA ASP A 388 -0.39 33.47 8.03
C ASP A 388 0.42 33.18 6.78
N LYS A 389 1.50 32.41 6.96
CA LYS A 389 2.36 31.95 5.85
C LYS A 389 2.45 30.44 5.83
N VAL A 390 2.53 29.88 4.65
CA VAL A 390 2.81 28.45 4.46
C VAL A 390 4.33 28.26 4.53
N ARG A 391 4.77 27.37 5.42
CA ARG A 391 6.16 26.95 5.56
C ARG A 391 6.37 25.60 4.90
N THR A 392 7.33 25.51 4.01
CA THR A 392 7.79 24.30 3.32
C THR A 392 9.31 24.35 3.18
N ALA A 393 9.96 23.25 2.79
CA ALA A 393 11.38 23.25 2.44
C ALA A 393 11.67 24.29 1.32
N PHE A 394 10.76 24.43 0.36
CA PHE A 394 10.86 25.44 -0.70
C PHE A 394 10.86 26.88 -0.14
N THR A 395 9.93 27.21 0.75
CA THR A 395 9.86 28.56 1.32
C THR A 395 11.04 28.89 2.24
N GLU A 396 11.58 27.88 2.92
CA GLU A 396 12.78 28.04 3.76
C GLU A 396 14.05 28.26 2.90
N LEU A 397 14.13 27.53 1.79
CA LEU A 397 15.27 27.61 0.88
C LEU A 397 15.28 28.90 0.07
N THR A 398 14.14 29.30 -0.49
CA THR A 398 14.04 30.41 -1.46
C THR A 398 13.64 31.73 -0.82
N GLY A 399 13.07 31.72 0.40
CA GLY A 399 12.43 32.89 1.00
C GLY A 399 11.13 33.33 0.30
N LYS A 400 10.70 32.62 -0.76
CA LYS A 400 9.53 32.95 -1.59
C LYS A 400 8.31 32.18 -1.15
N ALA A 401 7.11 32.69 -1.40
CA ALA A 401 5.87 31.97 -1.16
C ALA A 401 5.78 30.74 -2.09
N PRO A 402 5.10 29.64 -1.68
CA PRO A 402 5.03 28.41 -2.47
C PRO A 402 4.00 28.52 -3.59
N VAL A 403 4.13 29.56 -4.40
CA VAL A 403 3.32 29.87 -5.58
C VAL A 403 4.27 30.20 -6.72
N LEU A 404 4.12 29.54 -7.83
CA LEU A 404 4.99 29.63 -8.99
C LEU A 404 4.27 30.26 -10.16
N LEU A 405 4.81 31.36 -10.70
CA LEU A 405 4.52 31.82 -12.05
C LEU A 405 5.55 31.18 -12.99
N ALA A 406 5.16 30.06 -13.60
CA ALA A 406 6.06 29.29 -14.45
C ALA A 406 6.46 30.02 -15.74
N GLY A 407 7.64 29.70 -16.28
CA GLY A 407 8.09 30.16 -17.57
C GLY A 407 7.25 29.60 -18.72
N MET A 408 6.40 30.42 -19.31
CA MET A 408 5.48 30.03 -20.37
C MET A 408 5.60 30.98 -21.56
N THR A 409 5.97 30.44 -22.72
CA THR A 409 5.93 31.21 -23.97
C THR A 409 4.53 31.11 -24.58
N PRO A 410 3.85 32.22 -24.93
CA PRO A 410 4.33 33.61 -24.90
C PRO A 410 4.03 34.39 -23.60
N THR A 411 3.43 33.81 -22.58
CA THR A 411 2.81 34.53 -21.45
C THR A 411 3.83 35.27 -20.56
N THR A 412 4.92 34.60 -20.17
CA THR A 412 5.94 35.13 -19.26
C THR A 412 7.25 35.48 -19.99
N VAL A 413 7.14 35.92 -21.24
CA VAL A 413 8.24 36.41 -22.06
C VAL A 413 8.56 37.84 -21.72
N GLU A 414 7.52 38.61 -21.37
CA GLU A 414 7.63 40.04 -21.06
C GLU A 414 7.95 40.24 -19.58
N PRO A 415 8.94 41.09 -19.26
CA PRO A 415 9.43 41.28 -17.90
C PRO A 415 8.38 41.78 -16.90
N GLU A 416 7.42 42.58 -17.31
CA GLU A 416 6.46 43.26 -16.44
C GLU A 416 5.62 42.28 -15.61
N ILE A 417 5.10 41.22 -16.23
CA ILE A 417 4.31 40.22 -15.51
C ILE A 417 5.17 39.39 -14.55
N VAL A 418 6.42 39.12 -14.94
CA VAL A 418 7.38 38.37 -14.14
C VAL A 418 7.82 39.21 -12.93
N ALA A 419 8.16 40.47 -13.14
CA ALA A 419 8.50 41.41 -12.08
C ALA A 419 7.33 41.65 -11.11
N ALA A 420 6.09 41.79 -11.60
CA ALA A 420 4.94 41.96 -10.75
C ALA A 420 4.72 40.75 -9.81
N ALA A 421 4.91 39.52 -10.30
CA ALA A 421 4.81 38.32 -9.48
C ALA A 421 5.97 38.21 -8.46
N ALA A 422 7.19 38.55 -8.86
CA ALA A 422 8.35 38.56 -7.97
C ALA A 422 8.21 39.60 -6.87
N ASN A 423 7.74 40.81 -7.19
CA ASN A 423 7.47 41.89 -6.23
C ASN A 423 6.38 41.47 -5.22
N ALA A 424 5.40 40.65 -5.64
CA ALA A 424 4.41 40.06 -4.75
C ALA A 424 4.98 38.93 -3.85
N GLY A 425 6.24 38.56 -3.99
CA GLY A 425 6.92 37.55 -3.17
C GLY A 425 6.76 36.13 -3.68
N TYR A 426 6.38 35.96 -4.94
CA TYR A 426 6.21 34.65 -5.57
C TYR A 426 7.47 34.24 -6.34
N TRP A 427 7.60 32.93 -6.60
CA TRP A 427 8.54 32.42 -7.58
C TRP A 427 8.04 32.82 -8.97
N ALA A 428 8.89 33.49 -9.76
CA ALA A 428 8.52 34.01 -11.07
C ALA A 428 9.61 33.73 -12.09
N GLU A 429 9.26 33.13 -13.22
CA GLU A 429 10.19 32.71 -14.26
C GLU A 429 10.06 33.54 -15.53
N LEU A 430 11.16 34.13 -15.98
CA LEU A 430 11.28 34.71 -17.32
C LEU A 430 11.42 33.56 -18.34
N ALA A 431 10.49 33.44 -19.29
CA ALA A 431 10.48 32.37 -20.28
C ALA A 431 11.60 32.56 -21.32
N GLY A 432 12.56 31.62 -21.35
CA GLY A 432 13.66 31.60 -22.30
C GLY A 432 13.23 31.43 -23.75
N GLY A 433 12.07 30.82 -24.00
CA GLY A 433 11.52 30.66 -25.36
C GLY A 433 11.22 31.96 -26.08
N GLY A 434 11.09 33.08 -25.34
CA GLY A 434 10.94 34.42 -25.90
C GLY A 434 12.25 35.17 -26.05
N GLN A 435 13.31 34.74 -25.43
CA GLN A 435 14.62 35.41 -25.39
C GLN A 435 15.49 34.95 -26.59
N VAL A 436 14.99 35.21 -27.80
CA VAL A 436 15.49 34.60 -29.05
C VAL A 436 16.78 35.19 -29.61
N THR A 437 17.22 36.33 -29.09
CA THR A 437 18.51 36.99 -29.46
C THR A 437 19.16 37.63 -28.24
N ALA A 438 20.46 37.87 -28.30
CA ALA A 438 21.17 38.58 -27.22
C ALA A 438 20.56 39.97 -26.95
N SER A 439 20.20 40.71 -27.99
CA SER A 439 19.62 42.05 -27.83
C SER A 439 18.22 42.04 -27.20
N VAL A 440 17.42 41.00 -27.44
CA VAL A 440 16.11 40.81 -26.78
C VAL A 440 16.34 40.47 -25.32
N PHE A 441 17.22 39.52 -25.03
CA PHE A 441 17.59 39.13 -23.69
C PHE A 441 18.11 40.32 -22.85
N ASP A 442 19.09 41.06 -23.37
CA ASP A 442 19.68 42.22 -22.66
C ASP A 442 18.66 43.31 -22.38
N ARG A 443 17.74 43.59 -23.34
CA ARG A 443 16.65 44.54 -23.14
C ARG A 443 15.68 44.10 -22.04
N HIS A 444 15.33 42.82 -22.01
CA HIS A 444 14.40 42.29 -21.00
C HIS A 444 15.09 42.22 -19.62
N VAL A 445 16.36 41.92 -19.53
CA VAL A 445 17.10 41.99 -18.28
C VAL A 445 17.14 43.41 -17.75
N ALA A 446 17.47 44.40 -18.59
CA ALA A 446 17.46 45.83 -18.20
C ALA A 446 16.04 46.27 -17.73
N LYS A 447 14.99 45.75 -18.37
CA LYS A 447 13.61 46.03 -17.96
C LYS A 447 13.27 45.39 -16.60
N LEU A 448 13.75 44.18 -16.32
CA LEU A 448 13.63 43.57 -14.98
C LEU A 448 14.31 44.41 -13.89
N GLU A 449 15.49 44.94 -14.19
CA GLU A 449 16.22 45.84 -13.26
C GLU A 449 15.44 47.11 -12.93
N GLU A 450 14.64 47.64 -13.88
CA GLU A 450 13.77 48.78 -13.65
C GLU A 450 12.50 48.47 -12.86
N GLU A 451 11.89 47.28 -13.09
CA GLU A 451 10.57 46.92 -12.57
C GLU A 451 10.61 46.22 -11.23
N LEU A 452 11.74 45.56 -10.87
CA LEU A 452 11.88 44.83 -9.62
C LEU A 452 12.12 45.75 -8.45
N GLU A 453 11.42 45.52 -7.35
CA GLU A 453 11.69 46.17 -6.07
C GLU A 453 13.04 45.71 -5.51
N GLU A 454 13.63 46.54 -4.64
CA GLU A 454 14.92 46.25 -4.02
C GLU A 454 14.96 44.90 -3.33
N GLY A 455 15.94 44.06 -3.67
CA GLY A 455 16.14 42.72 -3.11
C GLY A 455 15.20 41.66 -3.71
N ARG A 456 14.42 41.98 -4.74
CA ARG A 456 13.63 41.01 -5.48
C ARG A 456 14.41 40.42 -6.65
N THR A 457 14.19 39.13 -6.90
CA THR A 457 14.85 38.40 -7.97
C THR A 457 13.84 37.53 -8.72
N VAL A 458 14.19 37.12 -9.92
CA VAL A 458 13.43 36.21 -10.76
C VAL A 458 14.28 35.02 -11.15
N GLU A 459 13.62 33.97 -11.66
CA GLU A 459 14.26 32.79 -12.24
C GLU A 459 14.19 32.87 -13.77
N PHE A 460 15.08 32.14 -14.42
CA PHE A 460 15.11 32.00 -15.86
C PHE A 460 14.71 30.57 -16.28
N ASN A 461 13.71 30.47 -17.14
CA ASN A 461 13.28 29.18 -17.66
C ASN A 461 13.99 28.85 -18.98
N ALA A 462 14.97 27.93 -18.95
CA ALA A 462 15.79 27.57 -20.08
C ALA A 462 15.20 26.34 -20.82
N MET A 463 15.05 26.44 -22.14
CA MET A 463 14.54 25.37 -22.98
C MET A 463 15.65 24.42 -23.41
N PHE A 464 15.65 23.15 -22.91
CA PHE A 464 16.70 22.19 -23.18
C PHE A 464 16.65 21.61 -24.62
N MET A 465 15.46 21.27 -25.12
CA MET A 465 15.32 20.67 -26.46
C MET A 465 15.60 21.62 -27.61
N ASP A 466 15.46 22.92 -27.39
CA ASP A 466 15.85 23.91 -28.40
C ASP A 466 17.36 24.19 -28.32
N ARG A 467 18.11 23.54 -29.21
CA ARG A 467 19.58 23.66 -29.24
C ARG A 467 20.07 25.06 -29.47
N TYR A 468 19.33 25.90 -30.24
CA TYR A 468 19.71 27.28 -30.48
C TYR A 468 19.56 28.11 -29.19
N LEU A 469 18.40 28.05 -28.54
CA LEU A 469 18.16 28.80 -27.30
C LEU A 469 19.04 28.27 -26.17
N TRP A 470 19.25 26.98 -26.08
CA TRP A 470 20.18 26.40 -25.10
C TRP A 470 21.60 26.92 -25.27
N ASN A 471 22.14 26.96 -26.51
CA ASN A 471 23.45 27.49 -26.78
C ASN A 471 23.54 28.99 -26.56
N LEU A 472 22.46 29.73 -26.81
CA LEU A 472 22.37 31.16 -26.58
C LEU A 472 22.45 31.49 -25.06
N HIS A 473 21.63 30.83 -24.26
CA HIS A 473 21.47 31.15 -22.85
C HIS A 473 22.52 30.49 -21.96
N LEU A 474 22.74 29.20 -22.09
CA LEU A 474 23.56 28.39 -21.19
C LEU A 474 24.80 27.76 -21.85
N GLY A 475 24.73 27.44 -23.12
CA GLY A 475 25.79 26.74 -23.83
C GLY A 475 26.95 27.62 -24.27
N THR A 476 27.07 27.91 -25.56
CA THR A 476 28.23 28.58 -26.15
C THR A 476 28.29 30.06 -25.85
N GLN A 477 27.17 30.78 -25.97
CA GLN A 477 27.14 32.25 -25.80
C GLN A 477 27.02 32.69 -24.33
N ARG A 478 26.43 31.85 -23.46
CA ARG A 478 26.36 32.04 -22.00
C ARG A 478 25.80 33.40 -21.58
N LEU A 479 24.71 33.85 -22.22
CA LEU A 479 24.09 35.13 -21.89
C LEU A 479 23.70 35.22 -20.43
N LEU A 480 23.09 34.15 -19.89
CA LEU A 480 22.64 34.10 -18.52
C LEU A 480 23.78 34.27 -17.51
N SER A 481 24.90 33.55 -17.71
CA SER A 481 26.08 33.70 -16.85
C SER A 481 26.66 35.11 -16.89
N LYS A 482 26.69 35.70 -18.09
CA LYS A 482 27.21 37.06 -18.28
C LYS A 482 26.31 38.10 -17.59
N ALA A 483 24.99 37.96 -17.73
CA ALA A 483 24.03 38.85 -17.07
C ALA A 483 24.16 38.77 -15.55
N ARG A 484 24.21 37.55 -14.99
CA ARG A 484 24.43 37.39 -13.54
C ARG A 484 25.76 37.97 -13.05
N ALA A 485 26.82 37.70 -13.77
CA ALA A 485 28.12 38.30 -13.45
C ALA A 485 28.10 39.85 -13.52
N GLY A 486 27.20 40.41 -14.32
CA GLY A 486 26.92 41.85 -14.41
C GLY A 486 25.98 42.39 -13.32
N GLY A 487 25.44 41.53 -12.46
CA GLY A 487 24.52 41.92 -11.38
C GLY A 487 23.04 41.84 -11.72
N ALA A 488 22.66 41.17 -12.84
CA ALA A 488 21.27 41.00 -13.18
C ALA A 488 20.50 40.27 -12.08
N PRO A 489 19.24 40.66 -11.77
CA PRO A 489 18.45 40.12 -10.66
C PRO A 489 17.82 38.76 -11.00
N ILE A 490 18.63 37.81 -11.47
CA ILE A 490 18.26 36.43 -11.80
C ILE A 490 19.04 35.51 -10.87
N ASP A 491 18.38 34.82 -9.96
CA ASP A 491 19.02 34.01 -8.93
C ASP A 491 18.80 32.50 -9.10
N GLY A 492 17.91 32.08 -10.00
CA GLY A 492 17.64 30.67 -10.26
C GLY A 492 17.43 30.32 -11.73
N ILE A 493 17.51 29.04 -12.06
CA ILE A 493 17.30 28.51 -13.40
C ILE A 493 16.38 27.31 -13.31
N THR A 494 15.31 27.32 -14.11
CA THR A 494 14.49 26.14 -14.38
C THR A 494 14.84 25.58 -15.75
N ILE A 495 15.18 24.31 -15.85
CA ILE A 495 15.39 23.63 -17.13
C ILE A 495 14.07 22.97 -17.56
N SER A 496 13.57 23.35 -18.72
CA SER A 496 12.29 22.89 -19.26
C SER A 496 12.42 22.34 -20.67
N ALA A 497 11.30 21.81 -21.20
CA ALA A 497 11.22 21.24 -22.55
C ALA A 497 12.25 20.13 -22.78
N GLY A 498 12.36 19.20 -21.85
CA GLY A 498 13.22 18.03 -21.87
C GLY A 498 14.14 17.96 -20.66
N ILE A 499 14.62 16.76 -20.41
CA ILE A 499 15.53 16.43 -19.31
C ILE A 499 16.90 16.19 -19.92
N PRO A 500 17.96 16.88 -19.49
CA PRO A 500 19.31 16.53 -19.88
C PRO A 500 19.62 15.10 -19.46
N GLU A 501 20.04 14.25 -20.39
CA GLU A 501 20.57 12.94 -20.04
C GLU A 501 21.90 13.13 -19.33
N LEU A 502 21.91 12.84 -18.05
CA LEU A 502 23.08 12.92 -17.19
C LEU A 502 23.40 11.49 -16.77
N GLU A 503 24.54 11.00 -17.20
CA GLU A 503 25.12 9.83 -16.56
C GLU A 503 25.39 10.17 -15.09
N GLU A 504 25.17 9.22 -14.20
CA GLU A 504 25.36 9.39 -12.75
C GLU A 504 26.75 9.95 -12.42
N ALA A 505 27.78 9.61 -13.21
CA ALA A 505 29.12 10.18 -13.13
C ALA A 505 29.28 11.59 -13.74
N ALA A 506 28.30 12.07 -14.49
CA ALA A 506 28.32 13.42 -15.07
C ALA A 506 27.62 14.44 -14.18
N TYR A 507 26.74 13.99 -13.26
CA TYR A 507 26.00 14.83 -12.33
C TYR A 507 26.93 15.69 -11.44
N PRO A 508 27.93 15.14 -10.75
CA PRO A 508 28.90 15.95 -10.00
C PRO A 508 29.68 16.94 -10.88
N ARG A 509 30.04 16.53 -12.10
CA ARG A 509 30.76 17.40 -13.05
C ARG A 509 29.87 18.51 -13.61
N MET A 510 28.59 18.27 -13.75
CA MET A 510 27.63 19.29 -14.15
C MET A 510 27.41 20.29 -13.03
N VAL A 511 27.18 19.82 -11.80
CA VAL A 511 27.08 20.64 -10.61
C VAL A 511 28.36 21.48 -10.44
N GLU A 512 29.54 20.88 -10.58
CA GLU A 512 30.83 21.59 -10.50
C GLU A 512 31.03 22.57 -11.66
N ARG A 513 30.63 22.22 -12.88
CA ARG A 513 30.67 23.10 -14.05
C ARG A 513 29.67 24.24 -13.94
N TYR A 514 28.49 24.03 -13.39
CA TYR A 514 27.50 25.05 -13.09
C TYR A 514 27.96 25.92 -11.92
N ARG A 515 28.54 25.35 -10.88
CA ARG A 515 29.18 26.07 -9.77
C ARG A 515 30.20 27.08 -10.27
N HIS A 516 31.08 26.71 -11.19
CA HIS A 516 32.11 27.61 -11.72
C HIS A 516 31.60 28.67 -12.70
N HIS A 517 30.46 28.43 -13.33
CA HIS A 517 30.00 29.28 -14.44
C HIS A 517 28.66 29.96 -14.23
N TYR A 518 27.83 29.46 -13.30
CA TYR A 518 26.43 29.85 -13.15
C TYR A 518 25.99 30.09 -11.70
N LEU A 519 26.67 29.51 -10.73
CA LEU A 519 26.32 29.57 -9.32
C LEU A 519 27.43 30.40 -8.59
N SER A 520 27.06 31.48 -7.96
CA SER A 520 28.01 32.38 -7.29
C SER A 520 28.06 32.17 -5.77
N SER A 521 27.25 31.30 -5.19
CA SER A 521 27.19 31.08 -3.75
C SER A 521 26.91 29.63 -3.36
N ASP A 522 27.33 29.24 -2.15
CA ASP A 522 27.05 27.93 -1.57
C ASP A 522 25.54 27.71 -1.35
N HIS A 523 24.75 28.77 -1.27
CA HIS A 523 23.31 28.72 -1.17
C HIS A 523 22.65 28.17 -2.45
N GLU A 524 23.17 28.53 -3.61
CA GLU A 524 22.68 28.02 -4.91
C GLU A 524 23.01 26.56 -5.12
N LEU A 525 24.06 26.04 -4.49
CA LEU A 525 24.39 24.61 -4.49
C LEU A 525 23.44 23.77 -3.64
N SER A 526 22.97 24.32 -2.51
CA SER A 526 21.98 23.62 -1.67
C SER A 526 20.66 23.44 -2.38
N LEU A 527 20.35 24.24 -3.40
CA LEU A 527 19.20 24.03 -4.30
C LEU A 527 19.32 22.73 -5.13
N PHE A 528 20.55 22.28 -5.39
CA PHE A 528 20.82 21.07 -6.19
C PHE A 528 21.22 19.86 -5.34
N GLU A 529 21.76 20.05 -4.13
CA GLU A 529 22.19 18.96 -3.24
C GLU A 529 21.06 18.34 -2.40
N GLY A 530 19.91 18.98 -2.30
CA GLY A 530 18.79 18.50 -1.48
C GLY A 530 17.49 18.26 -2.24
N VAL A 531 17.49 18.53 -3.53
CA VAL A 531 16.34 18.33 -4.40
C VAL A 531 16.70 17.18 -5.34
N ASP A 532 16.06 16.02 -5.15
CA ASP A 532 15.80 15.14 -6.27
C ASP A 532 15.14 16.04 -7.33
N VAL A 533 15.94 16.45 -8.23
CA VAL A 533 15.73 17.40 -9.31
C VAL A 533 14.25 17.64 -9.60
N LEU A 534 13.74 18.84 -9.30
CA LEU A 534 12.54 19.36 -9.95
C LEU A 534 12.87 19.56 -11.44
N ILE A 535 12.83 18.47 -12.18
CA ILE A 535 12.94 18.46 -13.64
C ILE A 535 11.53 18.55 -14.21
#